data_c02ffc1b4b796c4b231b4eb349d45c2d
#
_entry.id   c02ffc1b4b796c4b231b4eb349d45c2d
#
_cell.length_a   1.000
_cell.length_b   1.000
_cell.length_c   1.000
_cell.angle_alpha   90.00
_cell.angle_beta   90.00
_cell.angle_gamma   90.00
#
_symmetry.space_group_name_H-M   'P 1'
#
loop_
_entity.id
_entity.type
_entity.pdbx_description
1 polymer ?
#
loop_
_entity_poly.entity_id
_entity_poly.type
_entity_poly.pdbx_seq_one_letter_code
_entity_poly.pdbx_strand_id
1 'polypeptide(L)'
;MYYDVVIAGGSIAGLLCAREVANNGHSVLVLEEDHEIGTPEHCGGLISSTALEELGIIPHRKIFDHYIESAEIFSPLGKKLDRKSVV
;
A
#
# COMPACT_ATOMS: atom_id res chain seq x y z
N MET A 1 21.21 18.66 -11.73
CA MET A 1 20.63 17.89 -10.61
C MET A 1 20.77 16.41 -10.91
N TYR A 2 21.27 15.64 -9.97
CA TYR A 2 21.65 14.26 -10.20
C TYR A 2 21.06 13.36 -9.13
N TYR A 3 20.36 12.28 -9.55
CA TYR A 3 19.79 11.29 -8.65
C TYR A 3 20.23 9.89 -9.05
N ASP A 4 20.50 9.05 -8.06
CA ASP A 4 20.89 7.66 -8.32
C ASP A 4 19.75 6.86 -8.92
N VAL A 5 18.52 7.10 -8.45
CA VAL A 5 17.32 6.41 -8.91
C VAL A 5 16.18 7.42 -9.11
N VAL A 6 15.45 7.27 -10.20
CA VAL A 6 14.23 8.04 -10.48
C VAL A 6 13.08 7.06 -10.57
N ILE A 7 12.01 7.32 -9.82
CA ILE A 7 10.83 6.47 -9.77
C ILE A 7 9.65 7.23 -10.38
N ALA A 8 9.01 6.62 -11.35
CA ALA A 8 7.79 7.16 -11.95
C ALA A 8 6.58 6.57 -11.23
N GLY A 9 5.86 7.40 -10.50
CA GLY A 9 4.68 7.03 -9.74
C GLY A 9 4.87 7.11 -8.24
N GLY A 10 4.04 7.92 -7.59
CA GLY A 10 4.07 8.18 -6.15
C GLY A 10 3.00 7.44 -5.36
N SER A 11 2.49 6.32 -5.85
CA SER A 11 1.60 5.46 -5.08
C SER A 11 2.41 4.52 -4.18
N ILE A 12 1.75 3.58 -3.52
CA ILE A 12 2.40 2.78 -2.46
C ILE A 12 3.63 2.02 -2.96
N ALA A 13 3.57 1.44 -4.15
CA ALA A 13 4.71 0.69 -4.70
C ALA A 13 5.92 1.60 -4.93
N GLY A 14 5.70 2.76 -5.53
CA GLY A 14 6.76 3.73 -5.79
C GLY A 14 7.35 4.29 -4.51
N LEU A 15 6.51 4.62 -3.53
CA LEU A 15 6.96 5.17 -2.25
C LEU A 15 7.73 4.14 -1.42
N LEU A 16 7.30 2.88 -1.40
CA LEU A 16 8.03 1.81 -0.70
C LEU A 16 9.36 1.53 -1.37
N CYS A 17 9.42 1.56 -2.69
CA CYS A 17 10.67 1.44 -3.43
C CYS A 17 11.62 2.60 -3.10
N ALA A 18 11.09 3.82 -3.07
CA ALA A 18 11.88 5.00 -2.72
C ALA A 18 12.46 4.89 -1.30
N ARG A 19 11.66 4.39 -0.36
CA ARG A 19 12.11 4.18 1.01
C ARG A 19 13.29 3.22 1.05
N GLU A 20 13.20 2.12 0.33
CA GLU A 20 14.25 1.10 0.28
C GLU A 20 15.54 1.65 -0.34
N VAL A 21 15.41 2.39 -1.44
CA VAL A 21 16.55 3.04 -2.10
C VAL A 21 17.24 4.03 -1.15
N ALA A 22 16.44 4.87 -0.49
CA ALA A 22 16.97 5.86 0.45
C ALA A 22 17.65 5.21 1.66
N ASN A 23 17.05 4.14 2.19
CA ASN A 23 17.60 3.40 3.32
C ASN A 23 18.94 2.74 3.00
N ASN A 24 19.20 2.48 1.73
CA ASN A 24 20.48 1.93 1.27
C ASN A 24 21.48 3.01 0.88
N GLY A 25 21.22 4.26 1.20
CA GLY A 25 22.15 5.36 1.03
C GLY A 25 22.19 5.98 -0.36
N HIS A 26 21.23 5.68 -1.20
CA HIS A 26 21.14 6.24 -2.55
C HIS A 26 20.17 7.41 -2.61
N SER A 27 20.44 8.35 -3.49
CA SER A 27 19.52 9.45 -3.74
C SER A 27 18.38 8.99 -4.65
N VAL A 28 17.15 9.43 -4.36
CA VAL A 28 15.98 9.00 -5.10
C VAL A 28 15.06 10.18 -5.36
N LEU A 29 14.51 10.23 -6.57
CA LEU A 29 13.48 11.19 -6.96
C LEU A 29 12.24 10.43 -7.37
N VAL A 30 11.10 10.81 -6.81
CA VAL A 30 9.79 10.25 -7.19
C VAL A 30 9.06 11.30 -7.99
N LEU A 31 8.61 10.91 -9.17
CA LEU A 31 7.81 11.76 -10.07
C LEU A 31 6.37 11.26 -10.07
N GLU A 32 5.43 12.15 -9.76
CA GLU A 32 4.01 11.85 -9.72
C GLU A 32 3.26 12.79 -10.67
N GLU A 33 2.39 12.23 -11.52
CA GLU A 33 1.62 13.04 -12.47
C GLU A 33 0.47 13.81 -11.82
N ASP A 34 -0.09 13.28 -10.75
CA ASP A 34 -1.19 13.90 -10.05
C ASP A 34 -0.71 14.96 -9.06
N HIS A 35 -1.48 16.01 -8.93
CA HIS A 35 -1.16 17.13 -8.05
C HIS A 35 -1.15 16.71 -6.58
N GLU A 36 -1.94 15.71 -6.24
CA GLU A 36 -2.08 15.18 -4.89
C GLU A 36 -1.97 13.65 -4.91
N ILE A 37 -1.06 13.10 -4.12
CA ILE A 37 -0.85 11.65 -4.05
C ILE A 37 -2.09 10.97 -3.47
N GLY A 38 -2.55 9.91 -4.15
CA GLY A 38 -3.71 9.14 -3.71
C GLY A 38 -5.06 9.72 -4.10
N THR A 39 -5.09 10.77 -4.92
CA THR A 39 -6.32 11.43 -5.35
C THR A 39 -6.42 11.40 -6.89
N PRO A 40 -7.54 10.95 -7.49
CA PRO A 40 -8.68 10.30 -6.83
C PRO A 40 -8.33 8.89 -6.33
N GLU A 41 -9.12 8.40 -5.36
CA GLU A 41 -8.93 7.05 -4.83
C GLU A 41 -9.41 6.01 -5.83
N HIS A 42 -8.54 5.07 -6.18
CA HIS A 42 -8.85 4.00 -7.13
C HIS A 42 -8.89 2.62 -6.49
N CYS A 43 -8.51 2.52 -5.23
CA CYS A 43 -8.35 1.25 -4.52
C CYS A 43 -9.45 1.10 -3.46
N GLY A 44 -9.91 -0.13 -3.25
CA GLY A 44 -10.84 -0.44 -2.17
C GLY A 44 -10.22 -0.31 -0.77
N GLY A 45 -8.91 -0.20 -0.70
CA GLY A 45 -8.22 0.05 0.56
C GLY A 45 -8.05 -1.14 1.47
N LEU A 46 -8.23 -2.35 0.97
CA LEU A 46 -8.07 -3.57 1.76
C LEU A 46 -6.62 -4.03 1.74
N ILE A 47 -6.01 -4.17 2.91
CA ILE A 47 -4.62 -4.58 3.02
C ILE A 47 -4.44 -5.60 4.15
N SER A 48 -3.53 -6.54 3.95
CA SER A 48 -3.21 -7.57 4.94
C SER A 48 -2.40 -7.01 6.11
N SER A 49 -2.81 -7.34 7.34
CA SER A 49 -2.05 -6.98 8.53
C SER A 49 -0.66 -7.63 8.55
N THR A 50 -0.57 -8.85 8.05
CA THR A 50 0.72 -9.56 7.93
C THR A 50 1.68 -8.83 6.99
N ALA A 51 1.16 -8.33 5.86
CA ALA A 51 1.96 -7.54 4.93
C ALA A 51 2.48 -6.25 5.57
N LEU A 52 1.66 -5.58 6.38
CA LEU A 52 2.10 -4.39 7.11
C LEU A 52 3.22 -4.71 8.09
N GLU A 53 3.12 -5.82 8.80
CA GLU A 53 4.16 -6.27 9.73
C GLU A 53 5.47 -6.55 9.01
N GLU A 54 5.42 -7.24 7.88
CA GLU A 54 6.60 -7.55 7.07
C GLU A 54 7.31 -6.29 6.56
N LEU A 55 6.54 -5.26 6.27
CA LEU A 55 7.07 -3.97 5.82
C LEU A 55 7.54 -3.07 6.97
N GLY A 56 7.33 -3.49 8.21
CA GLY A 56 7.65 -2.68 9.38
C GLY A 56 6.75 -1.47 9.56
N ILE A 57 5.54 -1.53 9.02
CA ILE A 57 4.57 -0.44 9.14
C ILE A 57 3.65 -0.74 10.32
N ILE A 58 3.62 0.17 11.30
CA ILE A 58 2.75 0.07 12.45
C ILE A 58 1.38 0.65 12.07
N PRO A 59 0.29 -0.12 12.16
CA PRO A 59 -1.04 0.40 11.88
C PRO A 59 -1.37 1.55 12.81
N HIS A 60 -1.78 2.68 12.24
CA HIS A 60 -2.14 3.87 12.98
C HIS A 60 -3.47 4.40 12.47
N ARG A 61 -4.27 5.01 13.34
CA ARG A 61 -5.60 5.54 13.00
C ARG A 61 -5.61 6.48 11.81
N LYS A 62 -4.49 7.14 11.53
CA LYS A 62 -4.37 8.06 10.40
C LYS A 62 -4.21 7.34 9.07
N ILE A 63 -3.88 6.04 9.08
CA ILE A 63 -3.63 5.29 7.85
C ILE A 63 -4.63 4.16 7.62
N PHE A 64 -5.48 3.84 8.59
CA PHE A 64 -6.56 2.88 8.39
C PHE A 64 -7.81 3.28 9.17
N ASP A 65 -8.97 2.93 8.62
CA ASP A 65 -10.26 3.27 9.21
C ASP A 65 -10.85 2.14 10.03
N HIS A 66 -10.75 0.93 9.53
CA HIS A 66 -11.36 -0.25 10.14
C HIS A 66 -10.42 -1.44 10.15
N TYR A 67 -10.50 -2.21 11.22
CA TYR A 67 -9.85 -3.50 11.34
C TYR A 67 -10.88 -4.59 11.03
N ILE A 68 -10.61 -5.40 10.01
CA ILE A 68 -11.52 -6.45 9.56
C ILE A 68 -10.93 -7.80 9.97
N GLU A 69 -11.66 -8.55 10.79
CA GLU A 69 -11.20 -9.84 11.28
C GLU A 69 -11.46 -10.99 10.29
N SER A 70 -12.51 -10.86 9.49
CA SER A 70 -12.88 -11.89 8.53
C SER A 70 -13.60 -11.30 7.33
N ALA A 71 -13.55 -12.03 6.23
CA ALA A 71 -14.27 -11.68 5.01
C ALA A 71 -14.94 -12.92 4.46
N GLU A 72 -16.13 -12.75 3.91
CA GLU A 72 -16.86 -13.79 3.24
C GLU A 72 -16.83 -13.52 1.73
N ILE A 73 -16.45 -14.53 0.98
CA ILE A 73 -16.38 -14.44 -0.48
C ILE A 73 -17.44 -15.40 -1.06
N PHE A 74 -18.30 -14.86 -1.89
CA PHE A 74 -19.36 -15.64 -2.54
C PHE A 74 -19.07 -15.80 -4.02
N SER A 75 -19.22 -17.05 -4.51
CA SER A 75 -19.17 -17.29 -5.95
C SER A 75 -20.49 -16.86 -6.59
N PRO A 76 -20.55 -16.70 -7.93
CA PRO A 76 -21.82 -16.42 -8.61
C PRO A 76 -22.90 -17.47 -8.40
N LEU A 77 -22.50 -18.71 -8.04
CA LEU A 77 -23.43 -19.81 -7.77
C LEU A 77 -23.79 -19.95 -6.29
N GLY A 78 -23.39 -18.98 -5.46
CA GLY A 78 -23.74 -18.94 -4.06
C GLY A 78 -22.84 -19.74 -3.12
N LYS A 79 -21.72 -20.27 -3.59
CA LYS A 79 -20.74 -20.91 -2.73
C LYS A 79 -20.00 -19.85 -1.91
N LYS A 80 -19.77 -20.13 -0.64
CA LYS A 80 -19.19 -19.21 0.30
C LYS A 80 -17.80 -19.67 0.73
N LEU A 81 -16.86 -18.73 0.77
CA LEU A 81 -15.52 -18.93 1.30
C LEU A 81 -15.27 -17.91 2.40
N ASP A 82 -14.92 -18.37 3.59
CA ASP A 82 -14.54 -17.50 4.71
C ASP A 82 -13.03 -17.30 4.75
N ARG A 83 -12.60 -16.04 4.91
CA ARG A 83 -11.20 -15.66 5.13
C ARG A 83 -11.11 -14.84 6.40
N LYS A 84 -10.10 -15.13 7.21
CA LYS A 84 -9.81 -14.39 8.44
C LYS A 84 -8.49 -13.61 8.30
N SER A 85 -8.25 -12.67 9.19
CA SER A 85 -7.03 -11.86 9.24
C SER A 85 -6.86 -10.95 8.02
N VAL A 86 -7.90 -10.22 7.68
CA VAL A 86 -7.90 -9.20 6.63
C VAL A 86 -8.12 -7.85 7.26
N VAL A 87 -7.38 -6.86 6.77
CA VAL A 87 -7.45 -5.48 7.27
C VAL A 87 -7.90 -4.53 6.19
#